data_1c734a3fbe20e8059b73b4adf579946a
#
_entry.id   1c734a3fbe20e8059b73b4adf579946a
#
_cell.length_a   1.000
_cell.length_b   1.000
_cell.length_c   1.000
_cell.angle_alpha   90.00
_cell.angle_beta   90.00
_cell.angle_gamma   90.00
#
_symmetry.space_group_name_H-M   'P 1'
#
loop_
_entity.id
_entity.type
_entity.pdbx_description
1 polymer ?
#
loop_
_entity_poly.entity_id
_entity_poly.type
_entity_poly.pdbx_seq_one_letter_code
_entity_poly.pdbx_strand_id
1 'polypeptide(L)'
;MIAIIDYKAGNIRSVENALKRLGAEYVLTANPETSRRADHVILPGVGEASSAMASLEETGLVPVIKSLTQPVLGICVGVQLMCSFSEEGGVECMGIFKSKVTRFPETPGVKIPHTGWNTISGLRGPLFRNIPEDSFVYYVHSYCPDIFADQTVAVTEYAGVRFSCALQRDNFFGTQFHPEKSGPVGAEILKNFMEL
;
A
#
# COMPACT_ATOMS: atom_id res chain seq x y z
N MET A 1 -4.80 18.56 -3.78
CA MET A 1 -3.59 18.11 -4.50
C MET A 1 -2.98 16.90 -3.77
N ILE A 2 -2.56 15.87 -4.51
CA ILE A 2 -1.97 14.63 -3.98
C ILE A 2 -0.45 14.67 -4.18
N ALA A 3 0.34 14.41 -3.14
CA ALA A 3 1.79 14.18 -3.30
C ALA A 3 2.06 12.68 -3.45
N ILE A 4 2.76 12.30 -4.51
CA ILE A 4 3.31 10.96 -4.69
C ILE A 4 4.77 11.02 -4.26
N ILE A 5 5.16 10.22 -3.27
CA ILE A 5 6.53 10.19 -2.77
C ILE A 5 7.46 9.57 -3.80
N ASP A 6 8.46 10.35 -4.23
CA ASP A 6 9.53 9.89 -5.11
C ASP A 6 10.79 9.59 -4.29
N TYR A 7 11.04 8.32 -4.04
CA TYR A 7 12.24 7.84 -3.38
C TYR A 7 13.12 6.98 -4.30
N LYS A 8 13.02 7.24 -5.62
CA LYS A 8 13.75 6.55 -6.69
C LYS A 8 13.42 5.05 -6.84
N ALA A 9 12.29 4.62 -6.28
CA ALA A 9 11.80 3.25 -6.45
C ALA A 9 10.32 3.28 -6.85
N GLY A 10 9.93 2.42 -7.76
CA GLY A 10 8.52 2.16 -8.00
C GLY A 10 8.00 2.39 -9.42
N ASN A 11 6.93 1.67 -9.74
CA ASN A 11 6.12 1.91 -10.93
C ASN A 11 5.12 3.05 -10.68
N ILE A 12 5.66 4.26 -10.49
CA ILE A 12 4.90 5.48 -10.22
C ILE A 12 3.90 5.76 -11.35
N ARG A 13 4.26 5.42 -12.59
CA ARG A 13 3.48 5.75 -13.80
C ARG A 13 2.06 5.18 -13.78
N SER A 14 1.88 4.00 -13.20
CA SER A 14 0.54 3.40 -13.08
C SER A 14 -0.35 4.20 -12.13
N VAL A 15 0.21 4.67 -11.02
CA VAL A 15 -0.49 5.53 -10.04
C VAL A 15 -0.84 6.86 -10.66
N GLU A 16 0.12 7.52 -11.33
CA GLU A 16 -0.12 8.78 -12.06
C GLU A 16 -1.25 8.65 -13.08
N ASN A 17 -1.23 7.58 -13.89
CA ASN A 17 -2.27 7.33 -14.89
C ASN A 17 -3.65 7.10 -14.26
N ALA A 18 -3.71 6.42 -13.11
CA ALA A 18 -4.97 6.24 -12.38
C ALA A 18 -5.50 7.57 -11.84
N LEU A 19 -4.65 8.39 -11.23
CA LEU A 19 -5.02 9.71 -10.74
C LEU A 19 -5.46 10.65 -11.88
N LYS A 20 -4.78 10.63 -13.03
CA LYS A 20 -5.20 11.37 -14.24
C LYS A 20 -6.59 10.99 -14.70
N ARG A 21 -6.90 9.67 -14.75
CA ARG A 21 -8.24 9.19 -15.13
C ARG A 21 -9.33 9.65 -14.15
N LEU A 22 -8.97 9.84 -12.88
CA LEU A 22 -9.88 10.35 -11.86
C LEU A 22 -9.95 11.88 -11.81
N GLY A 23 -9.20 12.59 -12.67
CA GLY A 23 -9.15 14.04 -12.70
C GLY A 23 -8.46 14.67 -11.49
N ALA A 24 -7.63 13.91 -10.76
CA ALA A 24 -6.95 14.38 -9.58
C ALA A 24 -5.71 15.20 -9.92
N GLU A 25 -5.52 16.32 -9.21
CA GLU A 25 -4.25 17.06 -9.23
C GLU A 25 -3.22 16.36 -8.35
N TYR A 26 -2.04 16.10 -8.90
CA TYR A 26 -0.96 15.47 -8.16
C TYR A 26 0.42 16.04 -8.51
N VAL A 27 1.37 15.82 -7.64
CA VAL A 27 2.79 16.13 -7.83
C VAL A 27 3.66 14.94 -7.40
N LEU A 28 4.66 14.63 -8.21
CA LEU A 28 5.72 13.68 -7.84
C LEU A 28 6.81 14.45 -7.10
N THR A 29 7.17 14.04 -5.90
CA THR A 29 8.07 14.83 -5.06
C THR A 29 8.89 14.00 -4.07
N ALA A 30 10.17 14.35 -3.91
CA ALA A 30 11.02 13.96 -2.80
C ALA A 30 11.15 15.09 -1.76
N ASN A 31 10.48 16.22 -1.97
CA ASN A 31 10.60 17.38 -1.08
C ASN A 31 9.68 17.23 0.14
N PRO A 32 10.22 17.28 1.38
CA PRO A 32 9.44 17.17 2.61
C PRO A 32 8.33 18.23 2.74
N GLU A 33 8.60 19.46 2.38
CA GLU A 33 7.64 20.56 2.52
C GLU A 33 6.46 20.41 1.54
N THR A 34 6.73 19.97 0.32
CA THR A 34 5.69 19.66 -0.65
C THR A 34 4.79 18.53 -0.15
N SER A 35 5.40 17.49 0.44
CA SER A 35 4.66 16.37 1.02
C SER A 35 3.78 16.80 2.20
N ARG A 36 4.28 17.68 3.08
CA ARG A 36 3.52 18.20 4.23
C ARG A 36 2.35 19.11 3.84
N ARG A 37 2.47 19.81 2.71
CA ARG A 37 1.44 20.75 2.22
C ARG A 37 0.37 20.10 1.35
N ALA A 38 0.58 18.87 0.93
CA ALA A 38 -0.40 18.13 0.14
C ALA A 38 -1.62 17.76 1.00
N ASP A 39 -2.79 17.70 0.39
CA ASP A 39 -4.01 17.26 1.06
C ASP A 39 -3.99 15.75 1.34
N HIS A 40 -3.36 14.99 0.45
CA HIS A 40 -3.18 13.53 0.54
C HIS A 40 -1.78 13.15 0.09
N VAL A 41 -1.27 12.04 0.62
CA VAL A 41 0.04 11.50 0.24
C VAL A 41 -0.09 10.04 -0.19
N ILE A 42 0.53 9.67 -1.29
CA ILE A 42 0.67 8.28 -1.73
C ILE A 42 2.13 7.87 -1.62
N LEU A 43 2.38 6.77 -0.91
CA LEU A 43 3.65 6.07 -0.88
C LEU A 43 3.55 4.85 -1.81
N PRO A 44 3.97 4.98 -3.07
CA PRO A 44 3.99 3.85 -3.99
C PRO A 44 5.15 2.92 -3.61
N GLY A 45 5.12 1.68 -4.07
CA GLY A 45 6.27 0.82 -3.90
C GLY A 45 6.24 -0.37 -4.85
N VAL A 46 7.39 -0.64 -5.45
CA VAL A 46 7.70 -1.87 -6.17
C VAL A 46 9.15 -2.24 -5.89
N GLY A 47 9.51 -3.49 -6.11
CA GLY A 47 10.85 -4.00 -5.88
C GLY A 47 10.98 -4.59 -4.47
N GLU A 48 12.17 -4.53 -3.92
CA GLU A 48 12.54 -5.16 -2.66
C GLU A 48 12.41 -4.19 -1.47
N ALA A 49 11.85 -4.65 -0.36
CA ALA A 49 11.60 -3.82 0.81
C ALA A 49 12.88 -3.23 1.43
N SER A 50 13.97 -4.00 1.51
CA SER A 50 15.23 -3.51 2.08
C SER A 50 15.83 -2.37 1.27
N SER A 51 15.88 -2.49 -0.05
CA SER A 51 16.37 -1.43 -0.95
C SER A 51 15.50 -0.18 -0.88
N ALA A 52 14.19 -0.37 -0.78
CA ALA A 52 13.22 0.72 -0.67
C ALA A 52 13.36 1.46 0.68
N MET A 53 13.52 0.74 1.79
CA MET A 53 13.79 1.34 3.11
C MET A 53 15.10 2.12 3.11
N ALA A 54 16.19 1.54 2.57
CA ALA A 54 17.47 2.23 2.48
C ALA A 54 17.36 3.54 1.68
N SER A 55 16.62 3.55 0.58
CA SER A 55 16.39 4.77 -0.21
C SER A 55 15.57 5.83 0.54
N LEU A 56 14.55 5.42 1.31
CA LEU A 56 13.77 6.33 2.15
C LEU A 56 14.61 6.90 3.31
N GLU A 57 15.49 6.12 3.89
CA GLU A 57 16.41 6.55 4.95
C GLU A 57 17.46 7.52 4.40
N GLU A 58 18.09 7.20 3.27
CA GLU A 58 19.10 8.04 2.60
C GLU A 58 18.53 9.41 2.21
N THR A 59 17.27 9.45 1.79
CA THR A 59 16.58 10.70 1.43
C THR A 59 15.99 11.44 2.65
N GLY A 60 16.05 10.86 3.85
CA GLY A 60 15.49 11.46 5.06
C GLY A 60 13.95 11.51 5.08
N LEU A 61 13.28 10.73 4.23
CA LEU A 61 11.82 10.76 4.09
C LEU A 61 11.08 9.96 5.17
N VAL A 62 11.74 9.00 5.84
CA VAL A 62 11.12 8.20 6.90
C VAL A 62 10.52 9.05 8.02
N PRO A 63 11.26 9.97 8.70
CA PRO A 63 10.67 10.81 9.73
C PRO A 63 9.60 11.76 9.17
N VAL A 64 9.73 12.19 7.93
CA VAL A 64 8.72 13.04 7.26
C VAL A 64 7.41 12.29 7.14
N ILE A 65 7.42 11.09 6.53
CA ILE A 65 6.22 10.27 6.35
C ILE A 65 5.54 9.97 7.69
N LYS A 66 6.31 9.57 8.70
CA LYS A 66 5.79 9.29 10.05
C LYS A 66 5.15 10.50 10.74
N SER A 67 5.52 11.71 10.34
CA SER A 67 4.99 12.95 10.92
C SER A 67 3.79 13.54 10.18
N LEU A 68 3.38 12.95 9.07
CA LEU A 68 2.23 13.42 8.28
C LEU A 68 0.92 13.25 9.07
N THR A 69 0.05 14.22 8.98
CA THR A 69 -1.25 14.23 9.65
C THR A 69 -2.43 14.11 8.68
N GLN A 70 -2.22 14.43 7.41
CA GLN A 70 -3.18 14.20 6.34
C GLN A 70 -3.21 12.71 5.94
N PRO A 71 -4.25 12.25 5.19
CA PRO A 71 -4.33 10.86 4.74
C PRO A 71 -3.11 10.41 3.93
N VAL A 72 -2.55 9.27 4.29
CA VAL A 72 -1.40 8.64 3.63
C VAL A 72 -1.79 7.23 3.16
N LEU A 73 -1.61 6.92 1.88
CA LEU A 73 -1.88 5.60 1.32
C LEU A 73 -0.59 4.93 0.84
N GLY A 74 -0.22 3.82 1.50
CA GLY A 74 0.82 2.91 1.02
C GLY A 74 0.26 1.89 0.03
N ILE A 75 0.90 1.73 -1.14
CA ILE A 75 0.47 0.77 -2.17
C ILE A 75 1.54 -0.30 -2.37
N CYS A 76 1.17 -1.58 -2.27
CA CYS A 76 2.00 -2.77 -2.44
C CYS A 76 3.24 -2.72 -1.51
N VAL A 77 4.46 -2.60 -2.03
CA VAL A 77 5.65 -2.41 -1.17
C VAL A 77 5.48 -1.19 -0.26
N GLY A 78 4.79 -0.14 -0.70
CA GLY A 78 4.50 1.03 0.13
C GLY A 78 3.79 0.70 1.45
N VAL A 79 2.79 -0.19 1.46
CA VAL A 79 2.17 -0.64 2.73
C VAL A 79 3.13 -1.49 3.54
N GLN A 80 3.96 -2.32 2.90
CA GLN A 80 4.94 -3.15 3.58
C GLN A 80 5.99 -2.31 4.32
N LEU A 81 6.46 -1.21 3.70
CA LEU A 81 7.38 -0.26 4.33
C LEU A 81 6.78 0.46 5.54
N MET A 82 5.45 0.56 5.61
CA MET A 82 4.74 1.13 6.76
C MET A 82 4.54 0.11 7.89
N CYS A 83 4.75 -1.19 7.64
CA CYS A 83 4.71 -2.26 8.66
C CYS A 83 5.89 -2.16 9.64
N SER A 84 5.97 -3.08 10.60
CA SER A 84 7.04 -3.09 11.60
C SER A 84 8.33 -3.71 11.08
N PHE A 85 8.23 -4.79 10.32
CA PHE A 85 9.36 -5.58 9.83
C PHE A 85 9.00 -6.26 8.51
N SER A 86 9.99 -6.48 7.64
CA SER A 86 9.84 -7.30 6.44
C SER A 86 10.89 -8.41 6.38
N GLU A 87 10.44 -9.64 6.13
CA GLU A 87 11.34 -10.77 5.81
C GLU A 87 12.07 -10.56 4.49
N GLU A 88 11.53 -9.72 3.59
CA GLU A 88 12.21 -9.36 2.35
C GLU A 88 13.42 -8.47 2.65
N GLY A 89 14.60 -9.09 2.64
CA GLY A 89 15.85 -8.47 3.03
C GLY A 89 16.08 -8.37 4.55
N GLY A 90 15.16 -8.89 5.39
CA GLY A 90 15.33 -8.92 6.85
C GLY A 90 15.42 -7.53 7.46
N VAL A 91 14.58 -6.59 7.06
CA VAL A 91 14.69 -5.16 7.38
C VAL A 91 13.61 -4.68 8.35
N GLU A 92 14.01 -3.87 9.33
CA GLU A 92 13.08 -3.06 10.12
C GLU A 92 12.49 -1.97 9.23
N CYS A 93 11.15 -1.84 9.29
CA CYS A 93 10.42 -0.86 8.50
C CYS A 93 9.94 0.32 9.36
N MET A 94 9.03 1.15 8.87
CA MET A 94 8.63 2.38 9.58
C MET A 94 7.87 2.15 10.88
N GLY A 95 7.26 0.96 11.10
CA GLY A 95 6.53 0.65 12.33
C GLY A 95 5.25 1.47 12.54
N ILE A 96 4.67 2.00 11.47
CA ILE A 96 3.38 2.68 11.51
C ILE A 96 2.30 1.63 11.78
N PHE A 97 2.31 0.52 11.04
CA PHE A 97 1.50 -0.66 11.32
C PHE A 97 2.31 -1.66 12.15
N LYS A 98 1.63 -2.37 13.04
CA LYS A 98 2.25 -3.41 13.89
C LYS A 98 2.46 -4.72 13.15
N SER A 99 1.79 -4.94 12.04
CA SER A 99 1.92 -6.11 11.18
C SER A 99 3.38 -6.32 10.75
N LYS A 100 3.77 -7.58 10.65
CA LYS A 100 5.02 -8.02 10.01
C LYS A 100 4.72 -8.49 8.60
N VAL A 101 5.66 -8.32 7.71
CA VAL A 101 5.57 -8.78 6.33
C VAL A 101 6.35 -10.08 6.21
N THR A 102 5.65 -11.16 5.84
CA THR A 102 6.20 -12.52 5.75
C THR A 102 6.10 -13.05 4.33
N ARG A 103 7.00 -13.97 3.97
CA ARG A 103 6.98 -14.62 2.65
C ARG A 103 5.90 -15.69 2.60
N PHE A 104 5.21 -15.82 1.47
CA PHE A 104 4.34 -16.97 1.25
C PHE A 104 5.12 -18.29 1.33
N PRO A 105 4.55 -19.33 1.99
CA PRO A 105 5.17 -20.65 2.01
C PRO A 105 5.19 -21.27 0.61
N GLU A 106 6.22 -22.05 0.32
CA GLU A 106 6.25 -22.86 -0.89
C GLU A 106 5.20 -23.97 -0.78
N THR A 107 4.15 -23.87 -1.60
CA THR A 107 3.04 -24.82 -1.62
C THR A 107 2.98 -25.52 -2.97
N PRO A 108 2.98 -26.86 -3.04
CA PRO A 108 2.91 -27.59 -4.29
C PRO A 108 1.71 -27.14 -5.14
N GLY A 109 1.97 -26.81 -6.40
CA GLY A 109 0.94 -26.38 -7.35
C GLY A 109 0.50 -24.90 -7.23
N VAL A 110 1.04 -24.17 -6.28
CA VAL A 110 0.77 -22.71 -6.10
C VAL A 110 1.97 -21.91 -6.58
N LYS A 111 1.72 -20.92 -7.44
CA LYS A 111 2.78 -20.05 -7.96
C LYS A 111 3.08 -18.92 -7.01
N ILE A 112 4.36 -18.65 -6.75
CA ILE A 112 4.84 -17.45 -6.07
C ILE A 112 5.77 -16.71 -7.06
N PRO A 113 5.54 -15.42 -7.28
CA PRO A 113 4.63 -14.49 -6.60
C PRO A 113 3.14 -14.76 -6.86
N HIS A 114 2.28 -14.35 -5.91
CA HIS A 114 0.84 -14.17 -6.11
C HIS A 114 0.63 -13.10 -7.17
N THR A 115 0.30 -13.50 -8.38
CA THR A 115 0.13 -12.61 -9.53
C THR A 115 -1.23 -12.85 -10.16
N GLY A 116 -2.02 -11.78 -10.25
CA GLY A 116 -3.35 -11.82 -10.88
C GLY A 116 -4.45 -11.28 -9.98
N TRP A 117 -5.68 -11.63 -10.32
CA TRP A 117 -6.89 -11.17 -9.63
C TRP A 117 -7.25 -12.12 -8.50
N ASN A 118 -7.60 -11.54 -7.35
CA ASN A 118 -8.11 -12.28 -6.20
C ASN A 118 -9.10 -11.41 -5.43
N THR A 119 -9.92 -12.02 -4.57
CA THR A 119 -10.97 -11.34 -3.84
C THR A 119 -10.48 -10.73 -2.54
N ILE A 120 -11.17 -9.66 -2.13
CA ILE A 120 -11.01 -9.03 -0.82
C ILE A 120 -12.28 -9.21 -0.01
N SER A 121 -12.16 -9.47 1.29
CA SER A 121 -13.29 -9.72 2.18
C SER A 121 -13.06 -9.12 3.57
N GLY A 122 -14.15 -9.08 4.38
CA GLY A 122 -14.10 -8.47 5.70
C GLY A 122 -13.83 -6.97 5.66
N LEU A 123 -14.44 -6.30 4.70
CA LEU A 123 -14.19 -4.91 4.36
C LEU A 123 -14.64 -3.96 5.47
N ARG A 124 -13.73 -3.11 5.94
CA ARG A 124 -14.00 -2.11 6.98
C ARG A 124 -13.33 -0.78 6.65
N GLY A 125 -13.85 0.28 7.22
CA GLY A 125 -13.26 1.62 7.10
C GLY A 125 -13.61 2.37 5.80
N PRO A 126 -13.19 3.62 5.73
CA PRO A 126 -13.65 4.55 4.70
C PRO A 126 -13.15 4.24 3.29
N LEU A 127 -12.00 3.55 3.14
CA LEU A 127 -11.49 3.16 1.81
C LEU A 127 -12.44 2.22 1.07
N PHE A 128 -13.21 1.42 1.81
CA PHE A 128 -14.09 0.39 1.24
C PHE A 128 -15.56 0.82 1.18
N ARG A 129 -15.85 2.10 1.37
CA ARG A 129 -17.22 2.63 1.19
C ARG A 129 -17.72 2.31 -0.22
N ASN A 130 -18.91 1.69 -0.30
CA ASN A 130 -19.56 1.25 -1.54
C ASN A 130 -18.80 0.14 -2.32
N ILE A 131 -17.83 -0.52 -1.70
CA ILE A 131 -17.16 -1.68 -2.29
C ILE A 131 -17.86 -2.95 -1.81
N PRO A 132 -18.38 -3.79 -2.72
CA PRO A 132 -18.97 -5.08 -2.34
C PRO A 132 -17.92 -6.04 -1.76
N GLU A 133 -18.34 -6.88 -0.80
CA GLU A 133 -17.54 -8.04 -0.38
C GLU A 133 -17.22 -8.93 -1.59
N ASP A 134 -16.11 -9.62 -1.52
CA ASP A 134 -15.58 -10.51 -2.56
C ASP A 134 -15.29 -9.82 -3.92
N SER A 135 -15.11 -8.49 -3.89
CA SER A 135 -14.65 -7.74 -5.05
C SER A 135 -13.25 -8.18 -5.46
N PHE A 136 -13.02 -8.28 -6.78
CA PHE A 136 -11.71 -8.64 -7.33
C PHE A 136 -10.79 -7.43 -7.44
N VAL A 137 -9.55 -7.63 -7.00
CA VAL A 137 -8.44 -6.67 -7.12
C VAL A 137 -7.18 -7.35 -7.64
N TYR A 138 -6.21 -6.58 -8.14
CA TYR A 138 -5.01 -7.10 -8.78
C TYR A 138 -3.82 -7.14 -7.83
N TYR A 139 -3.15 -8.28 -7.79
CA TYR A 139 -1.97 -8.56 -6.97
C TYR A 139 -0.74 -8.87 -7.80
N VAL A 140 0.43 -8.51 -7.30
CA VAL A 140 1.75 -9.01 -7.72
C VAL A 140 2.72 -8.88 -6.54
N HIS A 141 2.84 -9.95 -5.71
CA HIS A 141 3.70 -9.92 -4.52
C HIS A 141 4.08 -11.32 -4.05
N SER A 142 5.23 -11.45 -3.40
CA SER A 142 5.71 -12.69 -2.76
C SER A 142 5.66 -12.64 -1.24
N TYR A 143 5.47 -11.45 -0.68
CA TYR A 143 5.41 -11.18 0.75
C TYR A 143 4.10 -10.46 1.07
N CYS A 144 3.57 -10.69 2.26
CA CYS A 144 2.28 -10.11 2.66
C CYS A 144 2.27 -9.74 4.15
N PRO A 145 1.56 -8.67 4.54
CA PRO A 145 1.38 -8.32 5.94
C PRO A 145 0.53 -9.37 6.68
N ASP A 146 0.98 -9.81 7.84
CA ASP A 146 0.19 -10.66 8.72
C ASP A 146 -1.08 -9.94 9.23
N ILE A 147 -2.01 -10.71 9.79
CA ILE A 147 -3.25 -10.15 10.34
C ILE A 147 -2.95 -9.55 11.71
N PHE A 148 -3.27 -8.26 11.86
CA PHE A 148 -3.30 -7.55 13.13
C PHE A 148 -4.70 -6.99 13.34
N ALA A 149 -5.47 -7.59 14.26
CA ALA A 149 -6.92 -7.41 14.39
C ALA A 149 -7.39 -5.95 14.41
N ASP A 150 -6.67 -5.09 15.13
CA ASP A 150 -7.04 -3.68 15.30
C ASP A 150 -6.72 -2.80 14.08
N GLN A 151 -5.88 -3.28 13.16
CA GLN A 151 -5.40 -2.50 12.01
C GLN A 151 -5.78 -3.13 10.67
N THR A 152 -6.10 -4.43 10.63
CA THR A 152 -6.54 -5.11 9.41
C THR A 152 -7.97 -4.68 9.05
N VAL A 153 -8.15 -4.09 7.87
CA VAL A 153 -9.46 -3.61 7.39
C VAL A 153 -9.97 -4.35 6.16
N ALA A 154 -9.16 -5.22 5.58
CA ALA A 154 -9.58 -6.20 4.59
C ALA A 154 -8.59 -7.36 4.56
N VAL A 155 -9.06 -8.53 4.17
CA VAL A 155 -8.29 -9.77 4.10
C VAL A 155 -8.42 -10.46 2.74
N THR A 156 -7.37 -11.20 2.38
CA THR A 156 -7.35 -12.09 1.21
C THR A 156 -6.70 -13.40 1.63
N GLU A 157 -7.02 -14.47 0.93
CA GLU A 157 -6.37 -15.78 1.10
C GLU A 157 -5.64 -16.19 -0.16
N TYR A 158 -4.38 -16.63 -0.01
CA TYR A 158 -3.57 -17.19 -1.09
C TYR A 158 -2.55 -18.17 -0.53
N ALA A 159 -2.26 -19.26 -1.26
CA ALA A 159 -1.31 -20.29 -0.83
C ALA A 159 -1.60 -20.90 0.55
N GLY A 160 -2.87 -20.95 0.96
CA GLY A 160 -3.28 -21.38 2.29
C GLY A 160 -2.99 -20.38 3.41
N VAL A 161 -2.53 -19.17 3.06
CA VAL A 161 -2.27 -18.08 4.01
C VAL A 161 -3.35 -17.02 3.88
N ARG A 162 -3.96 -16.68 5.00
CA ARG A 162 -4.87 -15.52 5.13
C ARG A 162 -4.06 -14.33 5.65
N PHE A 163 -4.07 -13.22 4.93
CA PHE A 163 -3.25 -12.05 5.21
C PHE A 163 -4.03 -10.74 5.15
N SER A 164 -3.46 -9.69 5.72
CA SER A 164 -4.00 -8.33 5.62
C SER A 164 -3.76 -7.79 4.22
N CYS A 165 -4.81 -7.75 3.39
CA CYS A 165 -4.71 -7.11 2.09
C CYS A 165 -4.93 -5.59 2.16
N ALA A 166 -5.48 -5.09 3.28
CA ALA A 166 -5.48 -3.68 3.60
C ALA A 166 -5.36 -3.44 5.10
N LEU A 167 -4.64 -2.38 5.44
CA LEU A 167 -4.38 -1.92 6.80
C LEU A 167 -4.82 -0.47 6.97
N GLN A 168 -5.25 -0.12 8.18
CA GLN A 168 -5.56 1.25 8.58
C GLN A 168 -5.16 1.49 10.02
N ARG A 169 -4.53 2.64 10.26
CA ARG A 169 -4.28 3.19 11.60
C ARG A 169 -4.21 4.71 11.51
N ASP A 170 -5.04 5.37 12.30
CA ASP A 170 -5.13 6.84 12.30
C ASP A 170 -5.36 7.38 10.88
N ASN A 171 -4.49 8.25 10.39
CA ASN A 171 -4.48 8.79 9.03
C ASN A 171 -3.72 7.95 8.01
N PHE A 172 -3.18 6.80 8.41
CA PHE A 172 -2.42 5.90 7.53
C PHE A 172 -3.29 4.75 7.03
N PHE A 173 -3.25 4.54 5.72
CA PHE A 173 -3.93 3.50 4.98
C PHE A 173 -2.93 2.72 4.14
N GLY A 174 -3.21 1.46 3.89
CA GLY A 174 -2.35 0.66 3.03
C GLY A 174 -3.12 -0.43 2.32
N THR A 175 -2.73 -0.72 1.07
CA THR A 175 -3.25 -1.84 0.27
C THR A 175 -2.10 -2.69 -0.24
N GLN A 176 -2.18 -4.01 -0.06
CA GLN A 176 -1.22 -4.95 -0.66
C GLN A 176 -1.48 -5.13 -2.15
N PHE A 177 -2.72 -5.04 -2.56
CA PHE A 177 -3.10 -5.00 -3.97
C PHE A 177 -2.82 -3.62 -4.58
N HIS A 178 -2.87 -3.57 -5.90
CA HIS A 178 -2.67 -2.37 -6.70
C HIS A 178 -4.03 -1.76 -7.08
N PRO A 179 -4.56 -0.76 -6.35
CA PRO A 179 -5.83 -0.14 -6.72
C PRO A 179 -5.76 0.51 -8.11
N GLU A 180 -4.61 1.06 -8.49
CA GLU A 180 -4.38 1.67 -9.81
C GLU A 180 -4.47 0.67 -10.98
N LYS A 181 -4.44 -0.64 -10.67
CA LYS A 181 -4.59 -1.74 -11.64
C LYS A 181 -5.85 -2.58 -11.45
N SER A 182 -6.69 -2.23 -10.48
CA SER A 182 -7.85 -3.02 -10.06
C SER A 182 -9.16 -2.58 -10.70
N GLY A 183 -9.11 -1.94 -11.87
CA GLY A 183 -10.29 -1.57 -12.64
C GLY A 183 -11.25 -0.63 -11.88
N PRO A 184 -12.57 -0.81 -12.04
CA PRO A 184 -13.57 0.05 -11.38
C PRO A 184 -13.51 -0.01 -9.85
N VAL A 185 -13.26 -1.19 -9.26
CA VAL A 185 -13.12 -1.37 -7.80
C VAL A 185 -11.93 -0.55 -7.29
N GLY A 186 -10.79 -0.64 -7.95
CA GLY A 186 -9.61 0.13 -7.56
C GLY A 186 -9.79 1.64 -7.76
N ALA A 187 -10.50 2.05 -8.81
CA ALA A 187 -10.84 3.46 -9.04
C ALA A 187 -11.72 4.02 -7.93
N GLU A 188 -12.72 3.27 -7.46
CA GLU A 188 -13.58 3.67 -6.34
C GLU A 188 -12.80 3.74 -5.03
N ILE A 189 -11.88 2.79 -4.76
CA ILE A 189 -11.00 2.83 -3.59
C ILE A 189 -10.12 4.09 -3.60
N LEU A 190 -9.51 4.43 -4.75
CA LEU A 190 -8.70 5.65 -4.88
C LEU A 190 -9.56 6.91 -4.72
N LYS A 191 -10.79 6.91 -5.24
CA LYS A 191 -11.73 8.01 -5.05
C LYS A 191 -12.11 8.16 -3.57
N ASN A 192 -12.43 7.06 -2.88
CA ASN A 192 -12.70 7.07 -1.45
C ASN A 192 -11.53 7.64 -0.65
N PHE A 193 -10.29 7.28 -1.02
CA PHE A 193 -9.09 7.86 -0.41
C PHE A 193 -8.99 9.38 -0.61
N MET A 194 -9.32 9.88 -1.80
CA MET A 194 -9.27 11.32 -2.10
C MET A 194 -10.38 12.13 -1.40
N GLU A 195 -11.40 11.46 -0.87
CA GLU A 195 -12.52 12.07 -0.15
C GLU A 195 -12.33 12.04 1.40
N LEU A 196 -11.19 11.55 1.88
CA LEU A 196 -10.80 11.58 3.31
C LEU A 196 -10.23 12.99 3.67
#